data_db9e47007543261b5f18452d9820df8a
#
_entry.id   db9e47007543261b5f18452d9820df8a
#
_cell.length_a   1.000
_cell.length_b   1.000
_cell.length_c   1.000
_cell.angle_alpha   90.00
_cell.angle_beta   90.00
_cell.angle_gamma   90.00
#
_symmetry.space_group_name_H-M   'P 1'
#
loop_
_entity.id
_entity.type
_entity.pdbx_description
1 polymer ?
#
loop_
_entity_poly.entity_id
_entity_poly.type
_entity_poly.pdbx_seq_one_letter_code
_entity_poly.pdbx_strand_id
1 'polypeptide(L)'
;MLHSIILKAFTKEFVNESAALNLTITEPVKPFNVCYDADDVRDTRLGPAVATIDLIMQSDDVFWRIFGSNSMVRIVREGNDVWCLGFLDGGANMRTAVVIGGHQMEDNLLQFDLNNNRLEFSSSVLAHGTMCANFNFTTNHVLG
;
A
#
# COMPACT_ATOMS: atom_id res chain seq x y z
N MET A 1 -7.99 -5.65 0.53
CA MET A 1 -9.03 -5.95 1.55
C MET A 1 -8.51 -6.97 2.53
N LEU A 2 -8.91 -6.86 3.79
CA LEU A 2 -8.51 -7.77 4.87
C LEU A 2 -9.76 -8.38 5.53
N HIS A 3 -9.63 -9.62 6.00
CA HIS A 3 -10.65 -10.22 6.87
C HIS A 3 -10.84 -9.35 8.12
N SER A 4 -12.08 -9.18 8.60
CA SER A 4 -12.43 -8.22 9.68
C SER A 4 -11.56 -8.32 10.93
N ILE A 5 -11.23 -9.53 11.38
CA ILE A 5 -10.37 -9.73 12.58
C ILE A 5 -8.95 -9.23 12.30
N ILE A 6 -8.42 -9.52 11.11
CA ILE A 6 -7.07 -9.11 10.71
C ILE A 6 -7.03 -7.59 10.55
N LEU A 7 -8.02 -7.00 9.89
CA LEU A 7 -8.09 -5.55 9.72
C LEU A 7 -8.06 -4.83 11.06
N LYS A 8 -8.80 -5.32 12.05
CA LYS A 8 -8.83 -4.71 13.39
C LYS A 8 -7.47 -4.73 14.07
N ALA A 9 -6.77 -5.86 14.06
CA ALA A 9 -5.44 -6.00 14.64
C ALA A 9 -4.40 -5.16 13.86
N PHE A 10 -4.44 -5.23 12.55
CA PHE A 10 -3.59 -4.49 11.64
C PHE A 10 -3.74 -2.96 11.81
N THR A 11 -4.97 -2.47 11.84
CA THR A 11 -5.25 -1.04 12.01
C THR A 11 -4.71 -0.53 13.35
N LYS A 12 -4.90 -1.31 14.42
CA LYS A 12 -4.38 -0.97 15.75
C LYS A 12 -2.86 -0.83 15.74
N GLU A 13 -2.17 -1.79 15.14
CA GLU A 13 -0.71 -1.79 15.08
C GLU A 13 -0.19 -0.66 14.18
N PHE A 14 -0.80 -0.43 13.02
CA PHE A 14 -0.46 0.67 12.13
C PHE A 14 -0.56 2.04 12.83
N VAL A 15 -1.62 2.26 13.62
CA VAL A 15 -1.79 3.49 14.39
C VAL A 15 -0.72 3.61 15.47
N ASN A 16 -0.40 2.52 16.18
CA ASN A 16 0.66 2.52 17.19
C ASN A 16 2.02 2.87 16.60
N GLU A 17 2.40 2.23 15.50
CA GLU A 17 3.68 2.50 14.80
C GLU A 17 3.73 3.92 14.22
N SER A 18 2.60 4.46 13.77
CA SER A 18 2.50 5.83 13.26
C SER A 18 2.48 6.89 14.37
N ALA A 19 2.30 6.52 15.63
CA ALA A 19 2.18 7.47 16.76
C ALA A 19 3.45 8.33 16.94
N ALA A 20 4.63 7.78 16.66
CA ALA A 20 5.90 8.50 16.73
C ALA A 20 6.02 9.66 15.71
N LEU A 21 5.14 9.68 14.71
CA LEU A 21 5.12 10.71 13.66
C LEU A 21 4.26 11.93 14.04
N ASN A 22 3.58 11.88 15.20
CA ASN A 22 2.67 12.93 15.70
C ASN A 22 1.56 13.31 14.71
N LEU A 23 0.99 12.34 14.02
CA LEU A 23 -0.09 12.55 13.07
C LEU A 23 -1.42 12.70 13.79
N THR A 24 -2.22 13.70 13.43
CA THR A 24 -3.57 13.90 13.97
C THR A 24 -4.55 12.95 13.31
N ILE A 25 -5.14 12.06 14.11
CA ILE A 25 -6.22 11.17 13.64
C ILE A 25 -7.50 12.00 13.51
N THR A 26 -8.14 11.90 12.35
CA THR A 26 -9.42 12.55 12.06
C THR A 26 -10.57 11.55 12.09
N GLU A 27 -11.81 12.06 11.97
CA GLU A 27 -12.96 11.20 11.72
C GLU A 27 -12.77 10.39 10.44
N PRO A 28 -12.99 9.08 10.46
CA PRO A 28 -12.81 8.22 9.29
C PRO A 28 -13.77 8.58 8.16
N VAL A 29 -13.25 8.66 6.96
CA VAL A 29 -14.06 8.84 5.74
C VAL A 29 -14.38 7.47 5.15
N LYS A 30 -15.65 7.07 5.19
CA LYS A 30 -16.07 5.77 4.62
C LYS A 30 -15.62 5.62 3.16
N PRO A 31 -15.13 4.43 2.77
CA PRO A 31 -15.14 3.15 3.49
C PRO A 31 -13.90 2.88 4.36
N PHE A 32 -13.05 3.85 4.60
CA PHE A 32 -11.81 3.72 5.35
C PHE A 32 -12.05 3.78 6.86
N ASN A 33 -11.16 3.14 7.64
CA ASN A 33 -11.28 3.04 9.09
C ASN A 33 -10.35 3.97 9.87
N VAL A 34 -9.27 4.43 9.25
CA VAL A 34 -8.30 5.36 9.85
C VAL A 34 -7.94 6.41 8.83
N CYS A 35 -8.02 7.68 9.24
CA CYS A 35 -7.59 8.82 8.44
C CYS A 35 -6.77 9.77 9.32
N TYR A 36 -5.80 10.43 8.69
CA TYR A 36 -4.95 11.47 9.30
C TYR A 36 -5.19 12.79 8.58
N ASP A 37 -5.05 13.89 9.31
CA ASP A 37 -5.06 15.23 8.73
C ASP A 37 -3.92 15.35 7.71
N ALA A 38 -4.22 15.83 6.50
CA ALA A 38 -3.21 15.90 5.44
C ALA A 38 -2.13 16.94 5.74
N ASP A 39 -2.42 17.97 6.51
CA ASP A 39 -1.46 19.02 6.87
C ASP A 39 -0.35 18.50 7.79
N ASP A 40 -0.62 17.45 8.57
CA ASP A 40 0.37 16.83 9.46
C ASP A 40 1.21 15.76 8.76
N VAL A 41 0.76 15.26 7.60
CA VAL A 41 1.44 14.18 6.89
C VAL A 41 2.45 14.73 5.89
N ARG A 42 3.73 14.58 6.19
CA ARG A 42 4.80 14.99 5.28
C ARG A 42 4.79 14.15 4.00
N ASP A 43 4.89 14.82 2.87
CA ASP A 43 5.03 14.15 1.58
C ASP A 43 6.48 13.72 1.33
N THR A 44 6.64 12.51 0.77
CA THR A 44 7.95 11.93 0.43
C THR A 44 7.91 11.33 -0.97
N ARG A 45 9.07 10.95 -1.49
CA ARG A 45 9.15 10.21 -2.77
C ARG A 45 8.36 8.89 -2.74
N LEU A 46 8.23 8.28 -1.58
CA LEU A 46 7.49 7.02 -1.37
C LEU A 46 6.06 7.26 -0.90
N GLY A 47 5.52 8.45 -1.16
CA GLY A 47 4.20 8.88 -0.72
C GLY A 47 4.19 9.48 0.68
N PRO A 48 3.02 9.58 1.32
CA PRO A 48 2.86 10.15 2.65
C PRO A 48 3.70 9.41 3.70
N ALA A 49 4.35 10.18 4.58
CA ALA A 49 5.21 9.65 5.63
C ALA A 49 4.36 9.03 6.75
N VAL A 50 4.10 7.75 6.65
CA VAL A 50 3.39 6.90 7.63
C VAL A 50 4.22 5.65 7.90
N ALA A 51 3.78 4.81 8.83
CA ALA A 51 4.40 3.52 9.07
C ALA A 51 4.43 2.66 7.80
N THR A 52 5.56 2.01 7.53
CA THR A 52 5.66 1.03 6.43
C THR A 52 5.06 -0.30 6.84
N ILE A 53 4.55 -1.04 5.87
CA ILE A 53 3.90 -2.33 6.09
C ILE A 53 4.71 -3.40 5.38
N ASP A 54 5.17 -4.40 6.11
CA ASP A 54 5.85 -5.56 5.55
C ASP A 54 4.90 -6.77 5.57
N LEU A 55 4.54 -7.24 4.38
CA LEU A 55 3.80 -8.48 4.23
C LEU A 55 4.79 -9.63 4.15
N ILE A 56 4.92 -10.37 5.24
CA ILE A 56 5.79 -11.56 5.30
C ILE A 56 5.19 -12.67 4.44
N MET A 57 5.99 -13.22 3.54
CA MET A 57 5.59 -14.27 2.62
C MET A 57 5.93 -15.67 3.18
N GLN A 58 6.64 -16.51 2.41
CA GLN A 58 6.95 -17.89 2.81
C GLN A 58 8.04 -18.02 3.89
N SER A 59 8.82 -16.97 4.13
CA SER A 59 9.84 -16.91 5.19
C SER A 59 10.05 -15.47 5.64
N ASP A 60 10.61 -15.28 6.83
CA ASP A 60 10.81 -13.96 7.42
C ASP A 60 11.75 -13.06 6.60
N ASP A 61 12.61 -13.66 5.79
CA ASP A 61 13.52 -12.94 4.89
C ASP A 61 12.86 -12.48 3.58
N VAL A 62 11.67 -12.99 3.29
CA VAL A 62 10.92 -12.65 2.07
C VAL A 62 9.67 -11.88 2.43
N PHE A 63 9.70 -10.58 2.24
CA PHE A 63 8.58 -9.70 2.53
C PHE A 63 8.32 -8.72 1.41
N TRP A 64 7.08 -8.37 1.23
CA TRP A 64 6.64 -7.31 0.32
C TRP A 64 6.39 -6.04 1.13
N ARG A 65 7.25 -5.04 0.92
CA ARG A 65 7.15 -3.75 1.62
C ARG A 65 6.20 -2.81 0.90
N ILE A 66 5.21 -2.34 1.62
CA ILE A 66 4.20 -1.38 1.16
C ILE A 66 4.49 -0.04 1.83
N PHE A 67 4.79 0.96 1.02
CA PHE A 67 5.04 2.33 1.47
C PHE A 67 3.75 3.16 1.48
N GLY A 68 3.84 4.40 1.98
CA GLY A 68 2.72 5.32 2.05
C GLY A 68 2.01 5.53 0.71
N SER A 69 2.74 5.56 -0.42
CA SER A 69 2.14 5.64 -1.77
C SER A 69 1.16 4.53 -2.09
N ASN A 70 1.36 3.35 -1.50
CA ASN A 70 0.54 2.17 -1.75
C ASN A 70 -0.33 1.77 -0.54
N SER A 71 -0.11 2.38 0.63
CA SER A 71 -0.90 2.11 1.83
C SER A 71 -1.94 3.19 2.12
N MET A 72 -1.75 4.43 1.61
CA MET A 72 -2.61 5.56 1.94
C MET A 72 -3.34 6.08 0.70
N VAL A 73 -4.55 6.58 0.91
CA VAL A 73 -5.40 7.21 -0.12
C VAL A 73 -5.73 8.62 0.33
N ARG A 74 -5.41 9.62 -0.49
CA ARG A 74 -5.78 11.00 -0.20
C ARG A 74 -7.22 11.25 -0.60
N ILE A 75 -7.97 11.89 0.28
CA ILE A 75 -9.34 12.29 0.05
C ILE A 75 -9.46 13.79 0.28
N VAL A 76 -9.76 14.50 -0.80
CA VAL A 76 -9.98 15.94 -0.78
C VAL A 76 -11.47 16.20 -0.98
N ARG A 77 -12.12 16.78 0.02
CA ARG A 77 -13.51 17.25 -0.04
C ARG A 77 -13.58 18.64 0.55
N GLU A 78 -14.67 19.37 0.29
CA GLU A 78 -14.88 20.70 0.87
C GLU A 78 -14.68 20.68 2.38
N GLY A 79 -13.66 21.43 2.84
CA GLY A 79 -13.30 21.55 4.25
C GLY A 79 -12.62 20.34 4.89
N ASN A 80 -12.25 19.33 4.10
CA ASN A 80 -11.57 18.13 4.63
C ASN A 80 -10.55 17.59 3.62
N ASP A 81 -9.28 17.61 4.00
CA ASP A 81 -8.17 17.02 3.24
C ASP A 81 -7.46 16.01 4.15
N VAL A 82 -7.57 14.74 3.83
CA VAL A 82 -7.10 13.66 4.71
C VAL A 82 -6.40 12.56 3.94
N TRP A 83 -5.46 11.90 4.60
CA TRP A 83 -4.85 10.66 4.17
C TRP A 83 -5.48 9.48 4.94
N CYS A 84 -6.13 8.58 4.23
CA CYS A 84 -6.79 7.41 4.82
C CYS A 84 -6.05 6.12 4.51
N LEU A 85 -6.00 5.20 5.48
CA LEU A 85 -5.40 3.88 5.31
C LEU A 85 -6.20 3.05 4.29
N GLY A 86 -5.57 2.71 3.16
CA GLY A 86 -6.17 2.10 1.97
C GLY A 86 -6.47 0.60 2.09
N PHE A 87 -6.68 0.10 3.31
CA PHE A 87 -7.06 -1.29 3.57
C PHE A 87 -8.51 -1.34 4.07
N LEU A 88 -9.35 -2.05 3.33
CA LEU A 88 -10.79 -2.12 3.58
C LEU A 88 -11.19 -3.42 4.25
N ASP A 89 -12.30 -3.37 4.99
CA ASP A 89 -12.94 -4.55 5.57
C ASP A 89 -13.57 -5.41 4.45
N GLY A 90 -13.10 -6.62 4.33
CA GLY A 90 -13.65 -7.62 3.41
C GLY A 90 -14.75 -8.50 4.03
N GLY A 91 -15.04 -8.26 5.32
CA GLY A 91 -16.01 -9.05 6.08
C GLY A 91 -15.42 -10.31 6.71
N ALA A 92 -16.26 -11.00 7.48
CA ALA A 92 -15.87 -12.21 8.22
C ALA A 92 -15.92 -13.48 7.35
N ASN A 93 -16.48 -13.41 6.14
CA ASN A 93 -16.71 -14.57 5.26
C ASN A 93 -15.78 -14.60 4.04
N MET A 94 -14.64 -13.90 4.10
CA MET A 94 -13.66 -13.93 3.01
C MET A 94 -13.06 -15.34 2.84
N ARG A 95 -12.83 -15.75 1.58
CA ARG A 95 -12.13 -17.02 1.28
C ARG A 95 -10.66 -16.99 1.64
N THR A 96 -10.05 -15.80 1.61
CA THR A 96 -8.64 -15.58 1.90
C THR A 96 -8.52 -14.51 2.99
N ALA A 97 -7.51 -14.63 3.81
CA ALA A 97 -7.26 -13.67 4.90
C ALA A 97 -6.94 -12.26 4.39
N VAL A 98 -6.25 -12.18 3.25
CA VAL A 98 -5.76 -10.94 2.64
C VAL A 98 -6.02 -10.97 1.13
N VAL A 99 -6.50 -9.86 0.59
CA VAL A 99 -6.58 -9.62 -0.86
C VAL A 99 -5.82 -8.33 -1.16
N ILE A 100 -4.73 -8.44 -1.90
CA ILE A 100 -3.95 -7.31 -2.40
C ILE A 100 -4.62 -6.79 -3.67
N GLY A 101 -4.85 -5.48 -3.74
CA GLY A 101 -5.49 -4.82 -4.87
C GLY A 101 -4.50 -4.00 -5.70
N GLY A 102 -5.01 -3.38 -6.78
CA GLY A 102 -4.21 -2.56 -7.69
C GLY A 102 -3.47 -1.43 -6.99
N HIS A 103 -4.11 -0.77 -6.03
CA HIS A 103 -3.47 0.31 -5.27
C HIS A 103 -2.19 -0.15 -4.52
N GLN A 104 -2.20 -1.33 -3.91
CA GLN A 104 -1.01 -1.87 -3.25
C GLN A 104 0.07 -2.32 -4.25
N MET A 105 -0.32 -2.66 -5.48
CA MET A 105 0.59 -3.12 -6.54
C MET A 105 1.12 -2.00 -7.43
N GLU A 106 0.58 -0.79 -7.33
CA GLU A 106 1.00 0.36 -8.13
C GLU A 106 2.49 0.64 -7.93
N ASP A 107 3.19 0.93 -9.02
CA ASP A 107 4.65 1.15 -9.04
C ASP A 107 5.48 0.00 -8.42
N ASN A 108 4.98 -1.23 -8.49
CA ASN A 108 5.73 -2.44 -8.17
C ASN A 108 5.92 -3.29 -9.42
N LEU A 109 7.04 -4.00 -9.52
CA LEU A 109 7.26 -4.98 -10.56
C LEU A 109 6.81 -6.35 -10.07
N LEU A 110 6.00 -7.03 -10.86
CA LEU A 110 5.51 -8.37 -10.59
C LEU A 110 5.86 -9.26 -11.77
N GLN A 111 6.51 -10.39 -11.51
CA GLN A 111 6.84 -11.39 -12.51
C GLN A 111 6.21 -12.74 -12.13
N PHE A 112 5.35 -13.25 -13.00
CA PHE A 112 4.70 -14.54 -12.84
C PHE A 112 5.44 -15.60 -13.67
N ASP A 113 6.21 -16.46 -13.01
CA ASP A 113 6.83 -17.63 -13.63
C ASP A 113 5.87 -18.82 -13.51
N LEU A 114 5.08 -19.02 -14.54
CA LEU A 114 4.07 -20.07 -14.56
C LEU A 114 4.66 -21.49 -14.66
N ASN A 115 5.88 -21.63 -15.21
CA ASN A 115 6.52 -22.92 -15.33
C ASN A 115 7.01 -23.45 -13.97
N ASN A 116 7.48 -22.56 -13.11
CA ASN A 116 8.02 -22.89 -11.80
C ASN A 116 7.04 -22.57 -10.65
N ASN A 117 5.84 -22.09 -10.95
CA ASN A 117 4.83 -21.64 -9.97
C ASN A 117 5.41 -20.60 -8.98
N ARG A 118 6.15 -19.63 -9.51
CA ARG A 118 6.79 -18.57 -8.71
C ARG A 118 6.17 -17.20 -9.01
N LEU A 119 6.06 -16.40 -7.97
CA LEU A 119 5.81 -14.97 -8.05
C LEU A 119 7.07 -14.24 -7.57
N GLU A 120 7.68 -13.45 -8.41
CA GLU A 120 8.73 -12.52 -8.07
C GLU A 120 8.13 -11.12 -8.00
N PHE A 121 8.56 -10.34 -7.04
CA PHE A 121 8.06 -8.98 -6.84
C PHE A 121 9.16 -8.05 -6.35
N SER A 122 9.06 -6.79 -6.71
CA SER A 122 9.82 -5.70 -6.09
C SER A 122 8.95 -4.99 -5.06
N SER A 123 9.59 -4.25 -4.16
CA SER A 123 8.94 -3.12 -3.52
C SER A 123 8.83 -1.96 -4.52
N SER A 124 8.22 -0.84 -4.13
CA SER A 124 7.95 0.27 -5.03
C SER A 124 9.19 0.75 -5.79
N VAL A 125 9.09 0.84 -7.12
CA VAL A 125 10.14 1.38 -8.01
C VAL A 125 10.38 2.88 -7.77
N LEU A 126 9.46 3.56 -7.07
CA LEU A 126 9.65 4.96 -6.64
C LEU A 126 10.90 5.12 -5.78
N ALA A 127 11.30 4.09 -5.03
CA ALA A 127 12.54 4.08 -4.25
C ALA A 127 13.78 4.28 -5.14
N HIS A 128 13.71 3.85 -6.40
CA HIS A 128 14.76 3.97 -7.40
C HIS A 128 14.63 5.23 -8.29
N GLY A 129 13.69 6.14 -7.95
CA GLY A 129 13.48 7.39 -8.68
C GLY A 129 12.79 7.21 -10.03
N THR A 130 12.07 6.12 -10.22
CA THR A 130 11.28 5.84 -11.41
C THR A 130 9.85 5.44 -11.02
N MET A 131 8.97 5.34 -12.02
CA MET A 131 7.58 4.90 -11.86
C MET A 131 7.16 4.07 -13.07
N CYS A 132 6.14 3.23 -12.90
CA CYS A 132 5.64 2.38 -13.97
C CYS A 132 5.13 3.19 -15.19
N ALA A 133 4.63 4.40 -14.98
CA ALA A 133 4.23 5.31 -16.05
C ALA A 133 5.37 5.74 -16.98
N ASN A 134 6.63 5.62 -16.54
CA ASN A 134 7.81 5.90 -17.38
C ASN A 134 8.20 4.72 -18.29
N PHE A 135 7.54 3.57 -18.16
CA PHE A 135 7.84 2.40 -18.95
C PHE A 135 7.38 2.62 -20.39
N ASN A 136 8.31 2.45 -21.33
CA ASN A 136 8.02 2.53 -22.75
C ASN A 136 7.76 1.13 -23.32
N PHE A 137 6.51 0.85 -23.69
CA PHE A 137 6.09 -0.41 -24.30
C PHE A 137 6.46 -0.54 -25.78
N THR A 138 7.01 0.50 -26.42
CA THR A 138 7.50 0.40 -27.78
C THR A 138 8.84 -0.33 -27.80
N THR A 139 8.82 -1.64 -27.85
CA THR A 139 9.98 -2.44 -28.20
C THR A 139 10.21 -2.31 -29.70
N ASN A 140 11.23 -1.57 -30.11
CA ASN A 140 11.80 -1.76 -31.41
C ASN A 140 12.46 -3.14 -31.41
N HIS A 141 11.71 -4.18 -31.78
CA HIS A 141 12.31 -5.44 -32.16
C HIS A 141 13.14 -5.18 -33.45
N VAL A 142 14.39 -4.80 -33.28
CA VAL A 142 15.38 -5.00 -34.33
C VAL A 142 15.65 -6.50 -34.32
N LEU A 143 14.88 -7.22 -35.14
CA LEU A 143 15.24 -8.58 -35.53
C LEU A 143 16.51 -8.46 -36.35
N GLY A 144 17.66 -8.76 -35.74
CA GLY A 144 18.91 -9.03 -36.41
C GLY A 144 18.93 -10.50 -36.83
#